data_da49d6f104073cf4e189eb1daad2e7f3
#
_entry.id   da49d6f104073cf4e189eb1daad2e7f3
#
_cell.length_a   1.000
_cell.length_b   1.000
_cell.length_c   1.000
_cell.angle_alpha   90.00
_cell.angle_beta   90.00
_cell.angle_gamma   90.00
#
_symmetry.space_group_name_H-M   'P 1'
#
loop_
_entity.id
_entity.type
_entity.pdbx_description
1 polymer ?
#
loop_
_entity_poly.entity_id
_entity_poly.type
_entity_poly.pdbx_seq_one_letter_code
_entity_poly.pdbx_strand_id
1 'polypeptide(L)'
;MSQRPIYLDCHATTPVDPLVLETMLPYFTEYFGNAASINHIYGWEAEAAVKQAREIIAKGINCSSEEIIFTSGATESNNLALKGIAEAYFNKGRHIITVITEHNAVLDPCRYLESLGFEITYLQVKPDGIIDLEQLKIALRPDTILVSIMAANNEIGVLQPLAEIGELCHDHGVLFHTDAAQAIGKIPLDVQQLNIDLMSLTAHKIYGPKGVGALYVRRRNPRVKLAAQLHGGGHERGMRSGTLCVPQIVGFAKAIEIALSERLIETQRLIQLRETLWNKLSTLEGIYLNGHPTQRLAGNLNISIDGVDGQALLLGLQPMM
;
A
#
# COMPACT_ATOMS: atom_id res chain seq x y z
N MET A 1 -24.48 -5.64 27.95
CA MET A 1 -23.67 -5.00 26.90
C MET A 1 -24.21 -5.47 25.56
N SER A 2 -24.65 -4.57 24.68
CA SER A 2 -25.07 -4.97 23.33
C SER A 2 -23.87 -5.61 22.62
N GLN A 3 -24.05 -6.81 22.12
CA GLN A 3 -23.03 -7.50 21.35
C GLN A 3 -22.78 -6.66 20.07
N ARG A 4 -21.53 -6.25 19.83
CA ARG A 4 -21.20 -5.51 18.60
C ARG A 4 -21.46 -6.40 17.39
N PRO A 5 -21.90 -5.85 16.24
CA PRO A 5 -21.99 -6.59 14.99
C PRO A 5 -20.64 -7.22 14.59
N ILE A 6 -20.70 -8.28 13.77
CA ILE A 6 -19.50 -8.87 13.17
C ILE A 6 -18.94 -7.89 12.14
N TYR A 7 -17.66 -7.51 12.29
CA TYR A 7 -16.99 -6.61 11.34
C TYR A 7 -16.45 -7.37 10.15
N LEU A 8 -16.91 -7.04 8.94
CA LEU A 8 -16.54 -7.70 7.69
C LEU A 8 -15.86 -6.78 6.67
N ASP A 9 -15.52 -5.54 7.07
CA ASP A 9 -14.90 -4.53 6.19
C ASP A 9 -13.39 -4.36 6.47
N CYS A 10 -12.64 -5.47 6.52
CA CYS A 10 -11.19 -5.43 6.76
C CYS A 10 -10.38 -4.80 5.61
N HIS A 11 -11.00 -4.52 4.47
CA HIS A 11 -10.39 -3.74 3.40
C HIS A 11 -10.39 -2.22 3.69
N ALA A 12 -11.36 -1.71 4.45
CA ALA A 12 -11.37 -0.32 4.88
C ALA A 12 -10.33 -0.07 5.99
N THR A 13 -10.29 -0.92 7.01
CA THR A 13 -9.31 -0.88 8.12
C THR A 13 -9.39 -2.17 8.93
N THR A 14 -8.41 -2.40 9.79
CA THR A 14 -8.42 -3.50 10.76
C THR A 14 -8.31 -2.97 12.19
N PRO A 15 -8.77 -3.71 13.21
CA PRO A 15 -8.40 -3.43 14.60
C PRO A 15 -6.88 -3.58 14.77
N VAL A 16 -6.32 -2.95 15.79
CA VAL A 16 -4.92 -3.18 16.16
C VAL A 16 -4.82 -4.54 16.85
N ASP A 17 -3.85 -5.34 16.44
CA ASP A 17 -3.55 -6.61 17.08
C ASP A 17 -3.10 -6.39 18.54
N PRO A 18 -3.55 -7.21 19.52
CA PRO A 18 -3.16 -7.05 20.92
C PRO A 18 -1.64 -7.05 21.14
N LEU A 19 -0.86 -7.91 20.42
CA LEU A 19 0.60 -7.95 20.52
C LEU A 19 1.25 -6.70 19.94
N VAL A 20 0.64 -6.12 18.89
CA VAL A 20 1.07 -4.83 18.32
C VAL A 20 0.85 -3.72 19.33
N LEU A 21 -0.34 -3.67 19.94
CA LEU A 21 -0.66 -2.66 20.95
C LEU A 21 0.27 -2.75 22.16
N GLU A 22 0.49 -3.96 22.69
CA GLU A 22 1.41 -4.21 23.81
C GLU A 22 2.83 -3.71 23.48
N THR A 23 3.31 -3.97 22.28
CA THR A 23 4.64 -3.52 21.81
C THR A 23 4.72 -1.98 21.73
N MET A 24 3.61 -1.30 21.41
CA MET A 24 3.56 0.16 21.28
C MET A 24 3.53 0.89 22.63
N LEU A 25 2.84 0.33 23.64
CA LEU A 25 2.51 1.01 24.89
C LEU A 25 3.72 1.63 25.62
N PRO A 26 4.87 0.96 25.78
CA PRO A 26 6.03 1.51 26.48
C PRO A 26 6.57 2.79 25.83
N TYR A 27 6.41 2.95 24.53
CA TYR A 27 6.90 4.13 23.80
C TYR A 27 6.03 5.39 23.97
N PHE A 28 4.89 5.29 24.65
CA PHE A 28 4.11 6.47 25.01
C PHE A 28 4.50 7.06 26.37
N THR A 29 5.10 6.27 27.27
CA THR A 29 5.29 6.66 28.68
C THR A 29 6.71 6.42 29.19
N GLU A 30 7.35 5.32 28.81
CA GLU A 30 8.67 4.94 29.32
C GLU A 30 9.78 5.33 28.34
N TYR A 31 9.68 4.92 27.07
CA TYR A 31 10.64 5.20 25.99
C TYR A 31 10.16 6.34 25.09
N PHE A 32 9.63 7.41 25.68
CA PHE A 32 8.95 8.51 24.97
C PHE A 32 9.88 9.48 24.23
N GLY A 33 11.18 9.17 24.14
CA GLY A 33 12.19 10.04 23.56
C GLY A 33 11.95 10.41 22.10
N ASN A 34 12.49 11.55 21.68
CA ASN A 34 12.52 11.97 20.28
C ASN A 34 13.73 11.32 19.59
N ALA A 35 13.50 10.52 18.54
CA ALA A 35 14.57 9.84 17.78
C ALA A 35 15.57 10.78 17.09
N ALA A 36 15.26 12.08 16.97
CA ALA A 36 16.19 13.09 16.46
C ALA A 36 17.12 13.70 17.55
N SER A 37 16.93 13.34 18.81
CA SER A 37 17.75 13.86 19.93
C SER A 37 18.99 13.01 20.10
N ILE A 38 20.17 13.56 19.80
CA ILE A 38 21.45 12.84 19.79
C ILE A 38 22.26 12.92 21.09
N ASN A 39 21.84 13.76 22.06
CA ASN A 39 22.68 14.14 23.20
C ASN A 39 22.30 13.45 24.51
N HIS A 40 21.32 12.54 24.53
CA HIS A 40 20.86 11.85 25.74
C HIS A 40 20.22 10.50 25.47
N ILE A 41 20.16 9.66 26.50
CA ILE A 41 19.71 8.27 26.42
C ILE A 41 18.30 8.11 25.84
N TYR A 42 17.35 8.98 26.20
CA TYR A 42 15.97 8.92 25.67
C TYR A 42 15.91 9.01 24.15
N GLY A 43 16.77 9.88 23.55
CA GLY A 43 16.86 9.99 22.09
C GLY A 43 17.48 8.75 21.46
N TRP A 44 18.52 8.20 22.07
CA TRP A 44 19.20 6.99 21.57
C TRP A 44 18.28 5.76 21.59
N GLU A 45 17.50 5.58 22.66
CA GLU A 45 16.50 4.50 22.76
C GLU A 45 15.43 4.60 21.67
N ALA A 46 14.92 5.81 21.47
CA ALA A 46 13.93 6.08 20.41
C ALA A 46 14.50 5.86 18.99
N GLU A 47 15.75 6.32 18.75
CA GLU A 47 16.46 6.09 17.49
C GLU A 47 16.68 4.59 17.23
N ALA A 48 17.14 3.86 18.26
CA ALA A 48 17.35 2.40 18.15
C ALA A 48 16.06 1.67 17.80
N ALA A 49 14.91 2.04 18.42
CA ALA A 49 13.62 1.47 18.12
C ALA A 49 13.17 1.76 16.66
N VAL A 50 13.32 3.00 16.20
CA VAL A 50 13.02 3.38 14.82
C VAL A 50 13.92 2.65 13.83
N LYS A 51 15.21 2.51 14.12
CA LYS A 51 16.16 1.76 13.29
C LYS A 51 15.76 0.30 13.18
N GLN A 52 15.47 -0.36 14.30
CA GLN A 52 15.03 -1.76 14.30
C GLN A 52 13.72 -1.95 13.52
N ALA A 53 12.75 -1.06 13.71
CA ALA A 53 11.49 -1.07 12.97
C ALA A 53 11.72 -0.95 11.46
N ARG A 54 12.60 -0.06 11.05
CA ARG A 54 12.98 0.13 9.65
C ARG A 54 13.64 -1.11 9.05
N GLU A 55 14.50 -1.80 9.79
CA GLU A 55 15.15 -3.05 9.39
C GLU A 55 14.14 -4.19 9.19
N ILE A 56 13.15 -4.31 10.08
CA ILE A 56 12.07 -5.32 9.97
C ILE A 56 11.26 -5.09 8.70
N ILE A 57 10.83 -3.83 8.45
CA ILE A 57 10.04 -3.48 7.26
C ILE A 57 10.85 -3.76 5.99
N ALA A 58 12.10 -3.31 5.96
CA ALA A 58 12.99 -3.50 4.82
C ALA A 58 13.21 -4.99 4.49
N LYS A 59 13.45 -5.82 5.51
CA LYS A 59 13.56 -7.27 5.35
C LYS A 59 12.29 -7.88 4.77
N GLY A 60 11.13 -7.37 5.17
CA GLY A 60 9.81 -7.86 4.72
C GLY A 60 9.54 -7.72 3.24
N ILE A 61 10.23 -6.79 2.56
CA ILE A 61 10.10 -6.51 1.12
C ILE A 61 11.42 -6.68 0.35
N ASN A 62 12.45 -7.25 0.97
CA ASN A 62 13.78 -7.49 0.39
C ASN A 62 14.48 -6.20 -0.11
N CYS A 63 14.60 -5.20 0.77
CA CYS A 63 15.33 -3.96 0.48
C CYS A 63 16.29 -3.59 1.61
N SER A 64 17.08 -2.53 1.39
CA SER A 64 17.91 -1.91 2.43
C SER A 64 17.05 -1.04 3.36
N SER A 65 17.35 -1.02 4.65
CA SER A 65 16.67 -0.14 5.61
C SER A 65 16.76 1.35 5.25
N GLU A 66 17.80 1.74 4.53
CA GLU A 66 17.96 3.12 4.03
C GLU A 66 16.95 3.50 2.93
N GLU A 67 16.27 2.54 2.32
CA GLU A 67 15.28 2.72 1.26
C GLU A 67 13.85 2.91 1.81
N ILE A 68 13.67 2.77 3.13
CA ILE A 68 12.38 2.98 3.80
C ILE A 68 12.29 4.42 4.30
N ILE A 69 11.19 5.11 4.01
CA ILE A 69 10.85 6.46 4.45
C ILE A 69 9.52 6.37 5.19
N PHE A 70 9.50 6.71 6.48
CA PHE A 70 8.26 6.72 7.26
C PHE A 70 7.35 7.89 6.90
N THR A 71 6.06 7.60 6.81
CA THR A 71 4.99 8.54 6.48
C THR A 71 3.82 8.36 7.44
N SER A 72 2.76 9.15 7.30
CA SER A 72 1.53 9.01 8.08
C SER A 72 0.57 7.94 7.54
N GLY A 73 0.89 7.29 6.42
CA GLY A 73 0.06 6.26 5.79
C GLY A 73 0.23 6.21 4.28
N ALA A 74 -0.48 5.30 3.61
CA ALA A 74 -0.38 5.12 2.16
C ALA A 74 -0.73 6.39 1.38
N THR A 75 -1.70 7.18 1.82
CA THR A 75 -2.07 8.44 1.15
C THR A 75 -0.89 9.42 1.09
N GLU A 76 -0.16 9.62 2.19
CA GLU A 76 1.04 10.45 2.19
C GLU A 76 2.14 9.82 1.33
N SER A 77 2.33 8.49 1.41
CA SER A 77 3.33 7.77 0.61
C SER A 77 3.06 7.91 -0.89
N ASN A 78 1.81 7.76 -1.35
CA ASN A 78 1.41 7.94 -2.74
C ASN A 78 1.62 9.39 -3.21
N ASN A 79 1.24 10.38 -2.40
CA ASN A 79 1.49 11.79 -2.73
C ASN A 79 3.00 12.09 -2.83
N LEU A 80 3.79 11.57 -1.90
CA LEU A 80 5.25 11.75 -1.91
C LEU A 80 5.87 11.07 -3.13
N ALA A 81 5.44 9.86 -3.50
CA ALA A 81 5.91 9.16 -4.68
C ALA A 81 5.56 9.93 -5.96
N LEU A 82 4.27 10.19 -6.21
CA LEU A 82 3.80 10.77 -7.46
C LEU A 82 4.29 12.21 -7.65
N LYS A 83 4.04 13.09 -6.67
CA LYS A 83 4.44 14.49 -6.73
C LYS A 83 5.95 14.67 -6.63
N GLY A 84 6.60 13.89 -5.75
CA GLY A 84 8.05 13.95 -5.59
C GLY A 84 8.82 13.50 -6.82
N ILE A 85 8.32 12.48 -7.56
CA ILE A 85 8.89 12.08 -8.86
C ILE A 85 8.59 13.12 -9.93
N ALA A 86 7.34 13.59 -10.04
CA ALA A 86 6.97 14.61 -11.01
C ALA A 86 7.87 15.85 -10.92
N GLU A 87 8.14 16.34 -9.71
CA GLU A 87 9.00 17.47 -9.48
C GLU A 87 10.48 17.14 -9.76
N ALA A 88 10.99 16.01 -9.26
CA ALA A 88 12.39 15.63 -9.40
C ALA A 88 12.80 15.30 -10.86
N TYR A 89 11.85 14.81 -11.66
CA TYR A 89 12.07 14.37 -13.04
C TYR A 89 11.43 15.30 -14.09
N PHE A 90 10.98 16.49 -13.69
CA PHE A 90 10.31 17.45 -14.56
C PHE A 90 11.03 17.73 -15.88
N ASN A 91 12.37 17.81 -15.84
CA ASN A 91 13.21 18.04 -17.03
C ASN A 91 13.42 16.78 -17.89
N LYS A 92 13.11 15.58 -17.37
CA LYS A 92 13.20 14.32 -18.13
C LYS A 92 11.91 14.08 -18.93
N GLY A 93 10.77 14.43 -18.38
CA GLY A 93 9.47 14.25 -19.01
C GLY A 93 8.32 14.68 -18.11
N ARG A 94 7.10 14.66 -18.66
CA ARG A 94 5.90 15.06 -17.95
C ARG A 94 4.75 14.07 -18.13
N HIS A 95 5.04 12.86 -18.55
CA HIS A 95 4.03 11.84 -18.75
C HIS A 95 4.07 10.80 -17.63
N ILE A 96 2.91 10.47 -17.08
CA ILE A 96 2.69 9.46 -16.05
C ILE A 96 1.59 8.52 -16.51
N ILE A 97 1.74 7.23 -16.29
CA ILE A 97 0.74 6.21 -16.60
C ILE A 97 0.20 5.65 -15.28
N THR A 98 -1.11 5.52 -15.17
CA THR A 98 -1.80 4.86 -14.06
C THR A 98 -3.03 4.10 -14.57
N VAL A 99 -3.80 3.47 -13.68
CA VAL A 99 -5.04 2.76 -14.04
C VAL A 99 -6.27 3.44 -13.42
N ILE A 100 -7.41 3.32 -14.07
CA ILE A 100 -8.66 3.94 -13.60
C ILE A 100 -9.16 3.36 -12.26
N THR A 101 -8.71 2.15 -11.90
CA THR A 101 -9.12 1.42 -10.70
C THR A 101 -8.25 1.71 -9.47
N GLU A 102 -7.35 2.68 -9.57
CA GLU A 102 -6.54 3.13 -8.42
C GLU A 102 -7.40 3.73 -7.31
N HIS A 103 -6.87 3.68 -6.10
CA HIS A 103 -7.44 4.43 -4.99
C HIS A 103 -7.32 5.95 -5.22
N ASN A 104 -8.24 6.76 -4.68
CA ASN A 104 -8.19 8.22 -4.78
C ASN A 104 -6.86 8.82 -4.29
N ALA A 105 -6.15 8.16 -3.38
CA ALA A 105 -4.81 8.58 -2.95
C ALA A 105 -3.75 8.58 -4.08
N VAL A 106 -4.04 7.95 -5.22
CA VAL A 106 -3.25 7.98 -6.48
C VAL A 106 -3.96 8.86 -7.51
N LEU A 107 -5.27 8.68 -7.72
CA LEU A 107 -6.02 9.42 -8.75
C LEU A 107 -6.04 10.94 -8.50
N ASP A 108 -6.24 11.37 -7.24
CA ASP A 108 -6.29 12.81 -6.92
C ASP A 108 -4.93 13.50 -7.08
N PRO A 109 -3.79 12.92 -6.62
CA PRO A 109 -2.47 13.43 -6.99
C PRO A 109 -2.22 13.49 -8.50
N CYS A 110 -2.70 12.51 -9.29
CA CYS A 110 -2.60 12.55 -10.74
C CYS A 110 -3.39 13.73 -11.31
N ARG A 111 -4.66 13.93 -10.91
CA ARG A 111 -5.47 15.10 -11.32
C ARG A 111 -4.83 16.44 -10.94
N TYR A 112 -4.22 16.49 -9.75
CA TYR A 112 -3.46 17.66 -9.35
C TYR A 112 -2.27 17.92 -10.26
N LEU A 113 -1.52 16.88 -10.65
CA LEU A 113 -0.38 17.01 -11.58
C LEU A 113 -0.84 17.44 -12.99
N GLU A 114 -2.01 16.98 -13.45
CA GLU A 114 -2.62 17.47 -14.71
C GLU A 114 -2.82 19.01 -14.67
N SER A 115 -3.28 19.54 -13.52
CA SER A 115 -3.45 21.00 -13.36
C SER A 115 -2.12 21.76 -13.41
N LEU A 116 -0.99 21.09 -13.23
CA LEU A 116 0.37 21.62 -13.34
C LEU A 116 1.01 21.38 -14.73
N GLY A 117 0.26 20.82 -15.68
CA GLY A 117 0.70 20.59 -17.05
C GLY A 117 1.44 19.26 -17.26
N PHE A 118 1.23 18.28 -16.39
CA PHE A 118 1.59 16.89 -16.67
C PHE A 118 0.51 16.22 -17.51
N GLU A 119 0.90 15.24 -18.30
CA GLU A 119 -0.01 14.37 -19.04
C GLU A 119 -0.16 13.06 -18.30
N ILE A 120 -1.40 12.65 -18.02
CA ILE A 120 -1.69 11.39 -17.33
C ILE A 120 -2.45 10.46 -18.27
N THR A 121 -1.91 9.27 -18.49
CA THR A 121 -2.64 8.19 -19.18
C THR A 121 -3.30 7.29 -18.15
N TYR A 122 -4.63 7.25 -18.16
CA TYR A 122 -5.44 6.35 -17.33
C TYR A 122 -5.81 5.11 -18.13
N LEU A 123 -5.09 4.01 -17.91
CA LEU A 123 -5.36 2.75 -18.58
C LEU A 123 -6.66 2.12 -18.07
N GLN A 124 -7.41 1.53 -18.98
CA GLN A 124 -8.53 0.66 -18.65
C GLN A 124 -8.02 -0.69 -18.16
N VAL A 125 -8.82 -1.38 -17.37
CA VAL A 125 -8.60 -2.78 -17.01
C VAL A 125 -9.53 -3.69 -17.81
N LYS A 126 -9.17 -4.96 -17.94
CA LYS A 126 -10.03 -5.99 -18.50
C LYS A 126 -11.28 -6.20 -17.62
N PRO A 127 -12.33 -6.84 -18.10
CA PRO A 127 -13.55 -7.11 -17.30
C PRO A 127 -13.29 -7.85 -15.99
N ASP A 128 -12.20 -8.60 -15.91
CA ASP A 128 -11.74 -9.28 -14.69
C ASP A 128 -10.92 -8.38 -13.74
N GLY A 129 -10.68 -7.13 -14.11
CA GLY A 129 -9.96 -6.14 -13.31
C GLY A 129 -8.44 -6.16 -13.49
N ILE A 130 -7.89 -7.05 -14.32
CA ILE A 130 -6.45 -7.10 -14.62
C ILE A 130 -6.09 -6.11 -15.73
N ILE A 131 -4.94 -5.45 -15.59
CA ILE A 131 -4.39 -4.58 -16.63
C ILE A 131 -4.08 -5.37 -17.91
N ASP A 132 -4.21 -4.70 -19.06
CA ASP A 132 -3.69 -5.21 -20.33
C ASP A 132 -2.26 -4.71 -20.53
N LEU A 133 -1.27 -5.60 -20.47
CA LEU A 133 0.14 -5.28 -20.64
C LEU A 133 0.48 -4.73 -22.03
N GLU A 134 -0.25 -5.13 -23.08
CA GLU A 134 -0.04 -4.54 -24.40
C GLU A 134 -0.51 -3.08 -24.44
N GLN A 135 -1.61 -2.74 -23.76
CA GLN A 135 -2.05 -1.35 -23.62
C GLN A 135 -1.03 -0.52 -22.83
N LEU A 136 -0.44 -1.09 -21.78
CA LEU A 136 0.64 -0.42 -21.03
C LEU A 136 1.85 -0.17 -21.94
N LYS A 137 2.26 -1.16 -22.72
CA LYS A 137 3.39 -1.05 -23.64
C LYS A 137 3.17 0.03 -24.71
N ILE A 138 1.97 0.09 -25.29
CA ILE A 138 1.58 1.13 -26.27
C ILE A 138 1.57 2.53 -25.66
N ALA A 139 1.18 2.65 -24.37
CA ALA A 139 1.10 3.92 -23.68
C ALA A 139 2.47 4.49 -23.27
N LEU A 140 3.53 3.66 -23.21
CA LEU A 140 4.88 4.10 -22.87
C LEU A 140 5.43 5.02 -23.96
N ARG A 141 5.93 6.20 -23.55
CA ARG A 141 6.46 7.25 -24.41
C ARG A 141 7.88 7.63 -23.98
N PRO A 142 8.69 8.27 -24.84
CA PRO A 142 10.03 8.72 -24.46
C PRO A 142 10.06 9.70 -23.28
N ASP A 143 8.97 10.45 -23.04
CA ASP A 143 8.81 11.40 -21.95
C ASP A 143 8.02 10.82 -20.75
N THR A 144 7.73 9.50 -20.74
CA THR A 144 7.15 8.82 -19.58
C THR A 144 8.19 8.74 -18.46
N ILE A 145 7.85 9.26 -17.28
CA ILE A 145 8.75 9.26 -16.12
C ILE A 145 8.34 8.25 -15.06
N LEU A 146 7.07 7.87 -15.01
CA LEU A 146 6.51 7.01 -13.97
C LEU A 146 5.34 6.20 -14.51
N VAL A 147 5.31 4.92 -14.14
CA VAL A 147 4.12 4.07 -14.17
C VAL A 147 3.72 3.82 -12.71
N SER A 148 2.46 4.04 -12.37
CA SER A 148 1.91 3.82 -11.02
C SER A 148 0.70 2.92 -11.10
N ILE A 149 0.85 1.66 -10.66
CA ILE A 149 -0.19 0.63 -10.71
C ILE A 149 -0.24 -0.09 -9.38
N MET A 150 -1.42 -0.12 -8.73
CA MET A 150 -1.64 -0.76 -7.44
C MET A 150 -1.33 -2.25 -7.47
N ALA A 151 -0.80 -2.79 -6.38
CA ALA A 151 -0.50 -4.22 -6.28
C ALA A 151 -1.76 -5.08 -6.13
N ALA A 152 -2.73 -4.57 -5.39
CA ALA A 152 -3.99 -5.26 -5.12
C ALA A 152 -5.12 -4.22 -5.01
N ASN A 153 -6.22 -4.47 -5.71
CA ASN A 153 -7.36 -3.55 -5.68
C ASN A 153 -8.11 -3.64 -4.35
N ASN A 154 -8.48 -2.49 -3.79
CA ASN A 154 -9.13 -2.36 -2.50
C ASN A 154 -10.62 -2.75 -2.50
N GLU A 155 -11.28 -2.79 -3.67
CA GLU A 155 -12.70 -3.14 -3.80
C GLU A 155 -12.88 -4.61 -4.22
N ILE A 156 -12.41 -4.96 -5.40
CA ILE A 156 -12.60 -6.30 -5.98
C ILE A 156 -11.46 -7.28 -5.66
N GLY A 157 -10.42 -6.82 -4.97
CA GLY A 157 -9.31 -7.65 -4.49
C GLY A 157 -8.33 -8.14 -5.55
N VAL A 158 -8.48 -7.78 -6.81
CA VAL A 158 -7.67 -8.29 -7.93
C VAL A 158 -6.20 -7.92 -7.76
N LEU A 159 -5.32 -8.88 -8.01
CA LEU A 159 -3.87 -8.74 -7.99
C LEU A 159 -3.37 -8.39 -9.39
N GLN A 160 -2.53 -7.36 -9.49
CA GLN A 160 -1.92 -6.98 -10.77
C GLN A 160 -0.62 -7.78 -11.03
N PRO A 161 -0.24 -8.02 -12.28
CA PRO A 161 0.97 -8.75 -12.68
C PRO A 161 2.22 -7.88 -12.49
N LEU A 162 2.64 -7.67 -11.22
CA LEU A 162 3.70 -6.71 -10.87
C LEU A 162 5.05 -7.06 -11.51
N ALA A 163 5.38 -8.33 -11.67
CA ALA A 163 6.65 -8.75 -12.24
C ALA A 163 6.76 -8.30 -13.70
N GLU A 164 5.71 -8.56 -14.49
CA GLU A 164 5.63 -8.22 -15.91
C GLU A 164 5.56 -6.70 -16.11
N ILE A 165 4.85 -5.98 -15.22
CA ILE A 165 4.81 -4.51 -15.24
C ILE A 165 6.20 -3.94 -14.93
N GLY A 166 6.87 -4.47 -13.90
CA GLY A 166 8.20 -4.03 -13.49
C GLY A 166 9.26 -4.29 -14.56
N GLU A 167 9.22 -5.45 -15.21
CA GLU A 167 10.09 -5.79 -16.35
C GLU A 167 9.88 -4.81 -17.50
N LEU A 168 8.63 -4.59 -17.90
CA LEU A 168 8.28 -3.67 -18.98
C LEU A 168 8.76 -2.23 -18.67
N CYS A 169 8.56 -1.74 -17.45
CA CYS A 169 9.01 -0.42 -17.04
C CYS A 169 10.54 -0.32 -17.05
N HIS A 170 11.23 -1.35 -16.53
CA HIS A 170 12.70 -1.42 -16.49
C HIS A 170 13.29 -1.38 -17.89
N ASP A 171 12.77 -2.16 -18.83
CA ASP A 171 13.23 -2.23 -20.22
C ASP A 171 13.10 -0.89 -20.96
N HIS A 172 12.13 -0.06 -20.56
CA HIS A 172 11.90 1.27 -21.14
C HIS A 172 12.56 2.40 -20.35
N GLY A 173 13.28 2.10 -19.26
CA GLY A 173 13.93 3.10 -18.41
C GLY A 173 12.95 4.05 -17.69
N VAL A 174 11.74 3.57 -17.41
CA VAL A 174 10.66 4.26 -16.71
C VAL A 174 10.58 3.76 -15.27
N LEU A 175 10.34 4.65 -14.30
CA LEU A 175 10.19 4.25 -12.90
C LEU A 175 8.85 3.55 -12.67
N PHE A 176 8.88 2.51 -11.82
CA PHE A 176 7.68 1.79 -11.41
C PHE A 176 7.35 2.03 -9.94
N HIS A 177 6.17 2.62 -9.69
CA HIS A 177 5.55 2.76 -8.37
C HIS A 177 4.36 1.81 -8.24
N THR A 178 4.18 1.23 -7.06
CA THR A 178 2.98 0.46 -6.71
C THR A 178 2.41 0.90 -5.37
N ASP A 179 1.09 1.13 -5.32
CA ASP A 179 0.36 1.19 -4.05
C ASP A 179 0.15 -0.24 -3.54
N ALA A 180 0.90 -0.61 -2.50
CA ALA A 180 0.83 -1.91 -1.86
C ALA A 180 0.06 -1.90 -0.53
N ALA A 181 -0.80 -0.88 -0.29
CA ALA A 181 -1.58 -0.76 0.94
C ALA A 181 -2.42 -2.00 1.23
N GLN A 182 -3.01 -2.63 0.21
CA GLN A 182 -3.78 -3.87 0.36
C GLN A 182 -2.93 -5.15 0.25
N ALA A 183 -1.68 -5.05 -0.22
CA ALA A 183 -0.86 -6.19 -0.57
C ALA A 183 0.17 -6.59 0.52
N ILE A 184 0.74 -5.60 1.22
CA ILE A 184 1.75 -5.85 2.26
C ILE A 184 1.23 -6.85 3.31
N GLY A 185 2.07 -7.84 3.66
CA GLY A 185 1.73 -8.89 4.61
C GLY A 185 0.75 -9.95 4.08
N LYS A 186 0.02 -9.69 2.99
CA LYS A 186 -0.99 -10.61 2.42
C LYS A 186 -0.47 -11.43 1.24
N ILE A 187 0.39 -10.84 0.41
CA ILE A 187 1.07 -11.53 -0.70
C ILE A 187 2.59 -11.36 -0.59
N PRO A 188 3.39 -12.21 -1.26
CA PRO A 188 4.83 -12.00 -1.36
C PRO A 188 5.14 -10.71 -2.11
N LEU A 189 5.99 -9.86 -1.53
CA LEU A 189 6.48 -8.64 -2.15
C LEU A 189 8.00 -8.62 -2.03
N ASP A 190 8.70 -8.73 -3.16
CA ASP A 190 10.14 -8.62 -3.27
C ASP A 190 10.45 -7.53 -4.29
N VAL A 191 10.86 -6.35 -3.82
CA VAL A 191 11.05 -5.18 -4.68
C VAL A 191 12.18 -5.36 -5.69
N GLN A 192 13.11 -6.29 -5.44
CA GLN A 192 14.19 -6.59 -6.38
C GLN A 192 13.69 -7.49 -7.52
N GLN A 193 12.99 -8.57 -7.18
CA GLN A 193 12.44 -9.52 -8.17
C GLN A 193 11.34 -8.88 -9.02
N LEU A 194 10.55 -7.97 -8.42
CA LEU A 194 9.45 -7.29 -9.09
C LEU A 194 9.85 -5.99 -9.80
N ASN A 195 11.15 -5.63 -9.80
CA ASN A 195 11.66 -4.37 -10.39
C ASN A 195 10.89 -3.12 -9.95
N ILE A 196 10.46 -3.07 -8.68
CA ILE A 196 9.72 -1.93 -8.13
C ILE A 196 10.71 -0.86 -7.68
N ASP A 197 10.50 0.39 -8.08
CA ASP A 197 11.33 1.55 -7.71
C ASP A 197 10.77 2.33 -6.52
N LEU A 198 9.44 2.37 -6.40
CA LEU A 198 8.73 2.97 -5.25
C LEU A 198 7.55 2.06 -4.85
N MET A 199 7.32 1.93 -3.52
CA MET A 199 6.19 1.17 -3.01
C MET A 199 5.60 1.86 -1.80
N SER A 200 4.29 2.14 -1.85
CA SER A 200 3.54 2.74 -0.75
C SER A 200 2.97 1.67 0.18
N LEU A 201 3.18 1.83 1.49
CA LEU A 201 2.81 0.89 2.53
C LEU A 201 1.99 1.58 3.64
N THR A 202 1.12 0.82 4.32
CA THR A 202 0.38 1.29 5.49
C THR A 202 0.19 0.18 6.53
N ALA A 203 0.16 0.57 7.81
CA ALA A 203 0.03 -0.38 8.91
C ALA A 203 -1.41 -0.87 9.13
N HIS A 204 -2.41 0.01 8.98
CA HIS A 204 -3.78 -0.26 9.43
C HIS A 204 -4.57 -1.26 8.58
N LYS A 205 -3.97 -1.81 7.52
CA LYS A 205 -4.55 -2.88 6.68
C LYS A 205 -4.04 -4.28 7.05
N ILE A 206 -3.09 -4.34 8.00
CA ILE A 206 -2.46 -5.56 8.51
C ILE A 206 -2.44 -5.61 10.04
N TYR A 207 -3.52 -5.14 10.67
CA TYR A 207 -3.68 -5.12 12.14
C TYR A 207 -2.66 -4.25 12.87
N GLY A 208 -2.04 -3.30 12.17
CA GLY A 208 -1.20 -2.25 12.73
C GLY A 208 -1.98 -0.96 13.05
N PRO A 209 -1.32 0.03 13.67
CA PRO A 209 -1.94 1.29 14.03
C PRO A 209 -2.27 2.15 12.80
N LYS A 210 -3.36 2.94 12.90
CA LYS A 210 -3.66 4.03 11.96
C LYS A 210 -2.65 5.17 12.13
N GLY A 211 -2.45 5.98 11.09
CA GLY A 211 -1.60 7.17 11.16
C GLY A 211 -0.10 6.88 10.98
N VAL A 212 0.27 5.71 10.46
CA VAL A 212 1.63 5.37 10.05
C VAL A 212 1.63 4.53 8.78
N GLY A 213 2.61 4.79 7.95
CA GLY A 213 2.94 4.05 6.75
C GLY A 213 4.41 4.22 6.39
N ALA A 214 4.79 3.76 5.23
CA ALA A 214 6.13 3.95 4.70
C ALA A 214 6.09 4.04 3.17
N LEU A 215 7.07 4.74 2.61
CA LEU A 215 7.41 4.70 1.20
C LEU A 215 8.77 4.00 1.06
N TYR A 216 8.82 2.91 0.29
CA TYR A 216 10.06 2.39 -0.23
C TYR A 216 10.51 3.26 -1.41
N VAL A 217 11.79 3.63 -1.43
CA VAL A 217 12.42 4.43 -2.49
C VAL A 217 13.74 3.78 -2.87
N ARG A 218 13.84 3.20 -4.06
CA ARG A 218 15.06 2.52 -4.55
C ARG A 218 16.25 3.46 -4.58
N ARG A 219 17.38 3.03 -4.01
CA ARG A 219 18.62 3.86 -3.93
C ARG A 219 19.74 3.41 -4.85
N ARG A 220 19.61 2.23 -5.49
CA ARG A 220 20.63 1.68 -6.40
C ARG A 220 19.97 1.01 -7.59
N ASN A 221 20.49 1.25 -8.76
CA ASN A 221 20.14 0.59 -10.03
C ASN A 221 18.64 0.56 -10.37
N PRO A 222 17.99 1.70 -10.57
CA PRO A 222 18.50 3.08 -10.57
C PRO A 222 18.48 3.71 -9.17
N ARG A 223 19.17 4.84 -8.98
CA ARG A 223 18.98 5.69 -7.81
C ARG A 223 17.81 6.63 -8.09
N VAL A 224 16.70 6.40 -7.45
CA VAL A 224 15.51 7.26 -7.52
C VAL A 224 15.78 8.57 -6.77
N LYS A 225 15.53 9.70 -7.44
CA LYS A 225 15.49 11.04 -6.83
C LYS A 225 14.07 11.37 -6.48
N LEU A 226 13.87 11.96 -5.31
CA LEU A 226 12.55 12.31 -4.80
C LEU A 226 12.58 13.72 -4.22
N ALA A 227 11.72 14.61 -4.70
CA ALA A 227 11.52 15.92 -4.11
C ALA A 227 10.64 15.80 -2.87
N ALA A 228 11.06 16.43 -1.77
CA ALA A 228 10.30 16.42 -0.52
C ALA A 228 8.99 17.19 -0.67
N GLN A 229 7.90 16.63 -0.16
CA GLN A 229 6.58 17.28 -0.14
C GLN A 229 6.28 17.91 1.23
N LEU A 230 6.99 17.50 2.28
CA LEU A 230 6.93 18.09 3.61
C LEU A 230 8.32 18.60 4.00
N HIS A 231 8.42 19.92 4.15
CA HIS A 231 9.66 20.60 4.52
C HIS A 231 9.73 20.85 6.03
N GLY A 232 10.96 20.92 6.59
CA GLY A 232 11.18 21.16 8.04
C GLY A 232 12.54 20.66 8.48
N GLY A 233 12.63 19.94 9.59
CA GLY A 233 13.88 19.53 10.26
C GLY A 233 14.75 18.49 9.53
N GLY A 234 14.52 18.18 8.27
CA GLY A 234 15.37 17.30 7.47
C GLY A 234 15.30 15.82 7.84
N HIS A 235 14.27 15.39 8.58
CA HIS A 235 14.05 13.98 8.90
C HIS A 235 13.93 13.12 7.65
N GLU A 236 14.03 11.81 7.81
CA GLU A 236 13.95 10.84 6.71
C GLU A 236 14.88 11.22 5.55
N ARG A 237 16.11 11.60 5.88
CA ARG A 237 17.16 12.00 4.92
C ARG A 237 16.77 13.17 4.03
N GLY A 238 15.94 14.09 4.55
CA GLY A 238 15.44 15.25 3.81
C GLY A 238 14.26 14.97 2.89
N MET A 239 13.82 13.71 2.76
CA MET A 239 12.70 13.35 1.88
C MET A 239 11.33 13.57 2.54
N ARG A 240 11.27 13.49 3.88
CA ARG A 240 10.03 13.72 4.64
C ARG A 240 10.35 14.29 6.03
N SER A 241 10.06 15.53 6.25
CA SER A 241 10.28 16.18 7.53
C SER A 241 9.11 15.97 8.50
N GLY A 242 9.41 16.04 9.80
CA GLY A 242 8.44 15.89 10.89
C GLY A 242 8.93 14.86 11.92
N THR A 243 8.73 15.16 13.21
CA THR A 243 9.09 14.26 14.30
C THR A 243 8.48 12.89 14.09
N LEU A 244 9.32 11.86 14.20
CA LEU A 244 8.87 10.47 13.99
C LEU A 244 7.99 10.00 15.15
N CYS A 245 6.85 9.41 14.83
CA CYS A 245 5.95 8.83 15.81
C CYS A 245 6.44 7.42 16.19
N VAL A 246 7.39 7.36 17.12
CA VAL A 246 8.08 6.12 17.52
C VAL A 246 7.10 5.00 17.88
N PRO A 247 6.05 5.23 18.72
CA PRO A 247 5.11 4.15 19.06
C PRO A 247 4.43 3.53 17.84
N GLN A 248 3.98 4.36 16.89
CA GLN A 248 3.29 3.87 15.69
C GLN A 248 4.25 3.16 14.73
N ILE A 249 5.49 3.64 14.60
CA ILE A 249 6.53 3.02 13.77
C ILE A 249 6.87 1.62 14.29
N VAL A 250 7.05 1.48 15.61
CA VAL A 250 7.29 0.18 16.26
C VAL A 250 6.09 -0.75 16.06
N GLY A 251 4.87 -0.23 16.24
CA GLY A 251 3.64 -0.99 15.97
C GLY A 251 3.51 -1.44 14.52
N PHE A 252 3.91 -0.61 13.55
CA PHE A 252 3.91 -1.00 12.13
C PHE A 252 4.88 -2.14 11.86
N ALA A 253 6.10 -2.05 12.37
CA ALA A 253 7.08 -3.13 12.24
C ALA A 253 6.59 -4.45 12.85
N LYS A 254 5.99 -4.39 14.05
CA LYS A 254 5.41 -5.57 14.71
C LYS A 254 4.27 -6.18 13.91
N ALA A 255 3.39 -5.35 13.34
CA ALA A 255 2.32 -5.81 12.47
C ALA A 255 2.83 -6.52 11.20
N ILE A 256 3.90 -6.00 10.57
CA ILE A 256 4.57 -6.66 9.44
C ILE A 256 5.18 -8.00 9.86
N GLU A 257 5.89 -8.03 10.99
CA GLU A 257 6.51 -9.28 11.51
C GLU A 257 5.45 -10.38 11.68
N ILE A 258 4.33 -10.08 12.34
CA ILE A 258 3.22 -11.03 12.55
C ILE A 258 2.63 -11.44 11.20
N ALA A 259 2.26 -10.47 10.35
CA ALA A 259 1.63 -10.74 9.06
C ALA A 259 2.49 -11.63 8.16
N LEU A 260 3.81 -11.44 8.13
CA LEU A 260 4.72 -12.26 7.33
C LEU A 260 4.89 -13.66 7.91
N SER A 261 4.95 -13.81 9.24
CA SER A 261 5.10 -15.12 9.89
C SER A 261 3.85 -16.01 9.73
N GLU A 262 2.66 -15.41 9.72
CA GLU A 262 1.38 -16.10 9.64
C GLU A 262 0.81 -16.18 8.21
N ARG A 263 1.39 -15.47 7.26
CA ARG A 263 0.85 -15.29 5.90
C ARG A 263 0.36 -16.57 5.24
N LEU A 264 1.15 -17.64 5.26
CA LEU A 264 0.79 -18.89 4.58
C LEU A 264 -0.43 -19.56 5.21
N ILE A 265 -0.46 -19.65 6.53
CA ILE A 265 -1.57 -20.26 7.29
C ILE A 265 -2.83 -19.42 7.13
N GLU A 266 -2.71 -18.12 7.29
CA GLU A 266 -3.85 -17.20 7.20
C GLU A 266 -4.41 -17.13 5.76
N THR A 267 -3.55 -17.13 4.75
CA THR A 267 -3.98 -17.19 3.34
C THR A 267 -4.83 -18.43 3.08
N GLN A 268 -4.38 -19.60 3.52
CA GLN A 268 -5.12 -20.86 3.33
C GLN A 268 -6.48 -20.83 4.06
N ARG A 269 -6.49 -20.36 5.31
CA ARG A 269 -7.70 -20.22 6.12
C ARG A 269 -8.72 -19.28 5.45
N LEU A 270 -8.26 -18.12 4.98
CA LEU A 270 -9.12 -17.12 4.32
C LEU A 270 -9.68 -17.63 2.98
N ILE A 271 -8.88 -18.36 2.20
CA ILE A 271 -9.36 -19.01 0.96
C ILE A 271 -10.50 -19.98 1.29
N GLN A 272 -10.33 -20.86 2.29
CA GLN A 272 -11.35 -21.83 2.68
C GLN A 272 -12.66 -21.15 3.11
N LEU A 273 -12.58 -20.07 3.90
CA LEU A 273 -13.75 -19.31 4.36
C LEU A 273 -14.44 -18.61 3.17
N ARG A 274 -13.68 -17.96 2.30
CA ARG A 274 -14.19 -17.32 1.09
C ARG A 274 -14.89 -18.31 0.18
N GLU A 275 -14.25 -19.46 -0.12
CA GLU A 275 -14.84 -20.49 -0.97
C GLU A 275 -16.11 -21.09 -0.34
N THR A 276 -16.11 -21.28 0.99
CA THR A 276 -17.33 -21.75 1.69
C THR A 276 -18.49 -20.76 1.52
N LEU A 277 -18.24 -19.47 1.62
CA LEU A 277 -19.24 -18.43 1.41
C LEU A 277 -19.67 -18.36 -0.06
N TRP A 278 -18.69 -18.30 -0.97
CA TRP A 278 -18.94 -18.20 -2.41
C TRP A 278 -19.74 -19.40 -2.95
N ASN A 279 -19.40 -20.61 -2.56
CA ASN A 279 -20.11 -21.83 -3.00
C ASN A 279 -21.57 -21.83 -2.57
N LYS A 280 -21.92 -21.16 -1.47
CA LYS A 280 -23.32 -20.99 -1.06
C LYS A 280 -24.01 -19.86 -1.83
N LEU A 281 -23.33 -18.71 -2.00
CA LEU A 281 -23.92 -17.56 -2.67
C LEU A 281 -24.11 -17.82 -4.17
N SER A 282 -23.15 -18.48 -4.83
CA SER A 282 -23.19 -18.77 -6.28
C SER A 282 -24.32 -19.73 -6.69
N THR A 283 -25.00 -20.39 -5.76
CA THR A 283 -26.20 -21.18 -6.05
C THR A 283 -27.47 -20.34 -6.21
N LEU A 284 -27.41 -19.08 -5.81
CA LEU A 284 -28.53 -18.13 -5.92
C LEU A 284 -28.49 -17.48 -7.31
N GLU A 285 -29.65 -17.40 -7.97
CA GLU A 285 -29.78 -16.73 -9.26
C GLU A 285 -29.52 -15.22 -9.14
N GLY A 286 -28.86 -14.64 -10.16
CA GLY A 286 -28.58 -13.21 -10.22
C GLY A 286 -27.39 -12.75 -9.36
N ILE A 287 -26.56 -13.66 -8.83
CA ILE A 287 -25.33 -13.31 -8.10
C ILE A 287 -24.10 -13.51 -9.00
N TYR A 288 -23.27 -12.49 -9.09
CA TYR A 288 -22.06 -12.47 -9.91
C TYR A 288 -20.84 -12.10 -9.08
N LEU A 289 -19.73 -12.80 -9.32
CA LEU A 289 -18.42 -12.47 -8.74
C LEU A 289 -17.79 -11.32 -9.51
N ASN A 290 -17.39 -10.25 -8.82
CA ASN A 290 -16.65 -9.15 -9.41
C ASN A 290 -15.13 -9.40 -9.33
N GLY A 291 -14.43 -9.12 -10.43
CA GLY A 291 -12.99 -9.30 -10.55
C GLY A 291 -12.55 -10.73 -10.86
N HIS A 292 -11.22 -10.92 -11.00
CA HIS A 292 -10.65 -12.22 -11.40
C HIS A 292 -10.94 -13.31 -10.36
N PRO A 293 -11.37 -14.51 -10.76
CA PRO A 293 -11.82 -15.54 -9.81
C PRO A 293 -10.70 -16.08 -8.90
N THR A 294 -9.46 -16.12 -9.36
CA THR A 294 -8.33 -16.72 -8.64
C THR A 294 -7.20 -15.73 -8.35
N GLN A 295 -6.89 -14.80 -9.28
CA GLN A 295 -5.85 -13.77 -9.07
C GLN A 295 -6.39 -12.64 -8.21
N ARG A 296 -6.67 -12.95 -6.94
CA ARG A 296 -7.25 -12.03 -5.97
C ARG A 296 -6.76 -12.29 -4.55
N LEU A 297 -6.88 -11.30 -3.69
CA LEU A 297 -6.60 -11.42 -2.26
C LEU A 297 -7.45 -12.52 -1.63
N ALA A 298 -6.84 -13.33 -0.79
CA ALA A 298 -7.47 -14.51 -0.18
C ALA A 298 -8.78 -14.18 0.57
N GLY A 299 -8.81 -13.07 1.30
CA GLY A 299 -9.97 -12.65 2.10
C GLY A 299 -10.97 -11.75 1.37
N ASN A 300 -10.82 -11.51 0.06
CA ASN A 300 -11.74 -10.66 -0.69
C ASN A 300 -12.84 -11.48 -1.38
N LEU A 301 -14.08 -11.08 -1.18
CA LEU A 301 -15.23 -11.53 -1.94
C LEU A 301 -16.12 -10.32 -2.26
N ASN A 302 -16.07 -9.85 -3.50
CA ASN A 302 -16.91 -8.77 -3.99
C ASN A 302 -17.92 -9.34 -4.98
N ILE A 303 -19.20 -9.06 -4.78
CA ILE A 303 -20.30 -9.61 -5.59
C ILE A 303 -21.26 -8.50 -6.03
N SER A 304 -21.90 -8.72 -7.15
CA SER A 304 -23.06 -7.96 -7.61
C SER A 304 -24.30 -8.84 -7.55
N ILE A 305 -25.46 -8.24 -7.27
CA ILE A 305 -26.76 -8.92 -7.22
C ILE A 305 -27.72 -8.20 -8.16
N ASP A 306 -28.30 -8.90 -9.11
CA ASP A 306 -29.24 -8.32 -10.07
C ASP A 306 -30.46 -7.71 -9.37
N GLY A 307 -30.81 -6.49 -9.78
CA GLY A 307 -31.99 -5.80 -9.29
C GLY A 307 -31.91 -5.32 -7.84
N VAL A 308 -30.74 -5.41 -7.21
CA VAL A 308 -30.53 -4.99 -5.80
C VAL A 308 -29.58 -3.81 -5.74
N ASP A 309 -30.00 -2.73 -5.10
CA ASP A 309 -29.12 -1.62 -4.74
C ASP A 309 -28.17 -2.02 -3.61
N GLY A 310 -26.86 -1.85 -3.82
CA GLY A 310 -25.84 -2.29 -2.88
C GLY A 310 -25.93 -1.58 -1.51
N GLN A 311 -26.32 -0.31 -1.48
CA GLN A 311 -26.48 0.42 -0.20
C GLN A 311 -27.70 -0.09 0.56
N ALA A 312 -28.80 -0.37 -0.13
CA ALA A 312 -30.00 -0.95 0.48
C ALA A 312 -29.71 -2.34 1.07
N LEU A 313 -28.91 -3.15 0.34
CA LEU A 313 -28.47 -4.46 0.84
C LEU A 313 -27.62 -4.33 2.11
N LEU A 314 -26.63 -3.44 2.12
CA LEU A 314 -25.79 -3.18 3.30
C LEU A 314 -26.63 -2.73 4.51
N LEU A 315 -27.61 -1.85 4.31
CA LEU A 315 -28.53 -1.43 5.38
C LEU A 315 -29.36 -2.60 5.91
N GLY A 316 -29.81 -3.51 5.03
CA GLY A 316 -30.54 -4.71 5.42
C GLY A 316 -29.72 -5.74 6.21
N LEU A 317 -28.38 -5.72 6.02
CA LEU A 317 -27.43 -6.60 6.70
C LEU A 317 -26.85 -6.00 7.99
N GLN A 318 -27.19 -4.78 8.35
CA GLN A 318 -26.65 -4.08 9.53
C GLN A 318 -26.58 -4.88 10.84
N PRO A 319 -27.49 -5.82 11.16
CA PRO A 319 -27.34 -6.66 12.35
C PRO A 319 -26.14 -7.62 12.29
N MET A 320 -25.55 -7.81 11.10
CA MET A 320 -24.47 -8.77 10.86
C MET A 320 -23.12 -8.12 10.56
N MET A 321 -23.11 -6.80 10.34
CA MET A 321 -21.88 -6.04 10.03
C MET A 321 -21.41 -5.23 11.22
#